data_2304cf22e4d4dc1fca5d8291408e99ee
#
_entry.id   2304cf22e4d4dc1fca5d8291408e99ee
#
_cell.length_a   1.000
_cell.length_b   1.000
_cell.length_c   1.000
_cell.angle_alpha   90.00
_cell.angle_beta   90.00
_cell.angle_gamma   90.00
#
_symmetry.space_group_name_H-M   'P 1'
#
loop_
_entity.id
_entity.type
_entity.pdbx_description
1 polymer ?
#
loop_
_entity_poly.entity_id
_entity_poly.type
_entity_poly.pdbx_seq_one_letter_code
_entity_poly.pdbx_strand_id
1 'polypeptide(L)'
;MSVVIITDSASDLDAAERRRLRVEVIGIRVFFGEDAYLEGENMTVAQFYGMLSEAAELPKTAQITPLEFEERFRPHIEAGDDIVVLPLSKELSGTYGNAVAAAAQFPEGRVRVVDTRQVTFGLALMVQEAAAMRDAGADAASVARAMEALSGLRGGEVHSSVILSSVDENTFKKLGMHVTY
;
A
#
# COMPACT_ATOMS: atom_id res chain seq x y z
N MET A 1 -19.34 6.59 -11.21
CA MET A 1 -18.06 6.89 -10.53
C MET A 1 -17.74 5.69 -9.68
N SER A 2 -16.66 5.00 -9.94
CA SER A 2 -16.13 3.96 -9.06
C SER A 2 -14.98 4.53 -8.21
N VAL A 3 -14.56 3.81 -7.18
CA VAL A 3 -13.43 4.19 -6.35
C VAL A 3 -12.30 3.20 -6.61
N VAL A 4 -11.14 3.71 -6.99
CA VAL A 4 -9.92 2.93 -7.20
C VAL A 4 -9.02 3.05 -5.97
N ILE A 5 -8.56 1.93 -5.44
CA ILE A 5 -7.60 1.91 -4.34
C ILE A 5 -6.22 1.60 -4.92
N ILE A 6 -5.27 2.49 -4.65
CA ILE A 6 -3.86 2.36 -5.08
C ILE A 6 -2.98 2.32 -3.83
N THR A 7 -2.01 1.41 -3.82
CA THR A 7 -0.98 1.32 -2.79
C THR A 7 0.38 1.06 -3.44
N ASP A 8 1.42 0.89 -2.65
CA ASP A 8 2.74 0.48 -3.13
C ASP A 8 3.10 -0.94 -2.70
N SER A 9 4.22 -1.46 -3.24
CA SER A 9 4.63 -2.84 -2.99
C SER A 9 5.05 -3.11 -1.55
N ALA A 10 5.31 -2.09 -0.73
CA ALA A 10 5.54 -2.26 0.71
C ALA A 10 4.29 -2.74 1.47
N SER A 11 3.14 -2.90 0.80
CA SER A 11 1.95 -3.58 1.34
C SER A 11 2.08 -5.11 1.37
N ASP A 12 3.12 -5.69 0.75
CA ASP A 12 3.34 -7.13 0.65
C ASP A 12 2.16 -7.95 0.09
N LEU A 13 1.20 -7.30 -0.56
CA LEU A 13 0.06 -7.97 -1.20
C LEU A 13 0.55 -8.78 -2.40
N ASP A 14 0.28 -10.08 -2.40
CA ASP A 14 0.60 -10.92 -3.53
C ASP A 14 -0.35 -10.70 -4.73
N ALA A 15 -0.02 -11.29 -5.87
CA ALA A 15 -0.81 -11.11 -7.09
C ALA A 15 -2.25 -11.68 -6.98
N ALA A 16 -2.50 -12.67 -6.12
CA ALA A 16 -3.82 -13.22 -5.90
C ALA A 16 -4.66 -12.27 -5.04
N GLU A 17 -4.05 -11.70 -3.99
CA GLU A 17 -4.68 -10.69 -3.12
C GLU A 17 -4.99 -9.41 -3.87
N ARG A 18 -4.05 -8.87 -4.67
CA ARG A 18 -4.27 -7.69 -5.53
C ARG A 18 -5.50 -7.89 -6.42
N ARG A 19 -5.61 -9.05 -7.06
CA ARG A 19 -6.79 -9.38 -7.91
C ARG A 19 -8.06 -9.53 -7.10
N ARG A 20 -8.02 -10.25 -5.97
CA ARG A 20 -9.17 -10.47 -5.09
C ARG A 20 -9.72 -9.15 -4.56
N LEU A 21 -8.84 -8.27 -4.14
CA LEU A 21 -9.17 -6.95 -3.58
C LEU A 21 -9.47 -5.92 -4.67
N ARG A 22 -9.14 -6.20 -5.94
CA ARG A 22 -9.25 -5.24 -7.05
C ARG A 22 -8.54 -3.92 -6.71
N VAL A 23 -7.31 -4.03 -6.24
CA VAL A 23 -6.45 -2.88 -5.91
C VAL A 23 -5.24 -2.84 -6.83
N GLU A 24 -4.75 -1.64 -7.09
CA GLU A 24 -3.50 -1.45 -7.82
C GLU A 24 -2.32 -1.30 -6.85
N VAL A 25 -1.21 -1.90 -7.22
CA VAL A 25 0.04 -1.81 -6.47
C VAL A 25 1.12 -1.29 -7.38
N ILE A 26 1.76 -0.20 -6.99
CA ILE A 26 2.91 0.37 -7.70
C ILE A 26 4.18 -0.24 -7.09
N GLY A 27 5.01 -0.85 -7.93
CA GLY A 27 6.28 -1.45 -7.50
C GLY A 27 7.28 -0.40 -7.03
N ILE A 28 7.87 -0.62 -5.86
CA ILE A 28 9.03 0.14 -5.40
C ILE A 28 10.25 -0.35 -6.19
N ARG A 29 11.08 0.59 -6.64
CA ARG A 29 12.30 0.26 -7.37
C ARG A 29 13.39 -0.21 -6.41
N VAL A 30 13.96 -1.37 -6.70
CA VAL A 30 15.06 -1.98 -5.93
C VAL A 30 16.29 -2.07 -6.81
N PHE A 31 17.45 -1.70 -6.29
CA PHE A 31 18.72 -1.70 -6.98
C PHE A 31 19.67 -2.72 -6.35
N PHE A 32 20.17 -3.64 -7.15
CA PHE A 32 21.34 -4.48 -6.84
C PHE A 32 22.51 -4.00 -7.69
N GLY A 33 23.42 -3.22 -7.09
CA GLY A 33 24.45 -2.52 -7.84
C GLY A 33 23.84 -1.50 -8.81
N GLU A 34 24.10 -1.70 -10.12
CA GLU A 34 23.58 -0.86 -11.21
C GLU A 34 22.24 -1.38 -11.78
N ASP A 35 21.86 -2.63 -11.46
CA ASP A 35 20.64 -3.24 -11.95
C ASP A 35 19.42 -2.77 -11.15
N ALA A 36 18.37 -2.35 -11.88
CA ALA A 36 17.12 -1.84 -11.30
C ALA A 36 15.96 -2.81 -11.58
N TYR A 37 15.20 -3.07 -10.53
CA TYR A 37 14.02 -3.94 -10.58
C TYR A 37 12.81 -3.22 -9.99
N LEU A 38 11.60 -3.59 -10.44
CA LEU A 38 10.33 -3.16 -9.87
C LEU A 38 9.74 -4.34 -9.09
N GLU A 39 9.61 -4.15 -7.78
CA GLU A 39 9.09 -5.16 -6.87
C GLU A 39 7.66 -5.58 -7.25
N GLY A 40 7.45 -6.90 -7.41
CA GLY A 40 6.16 -7.45 -7.78
C GLY A 40 5.73 -7.26 -9.24
N GLU A 41 6.60 -6.66 -10.09
CA GLU A 41 6.41 -6.55 -11.54
C GLU A 41 7.44 -7.41 -12.29
N ASN A 42 8.73 -7.08 -12.18
CA ASN A 42 9.82 -7.80 -12.84
C ASN A 42 10.80 -8.46 -11.85
N MET A 43 10.49 -8.44 -10.55
CA MET A 43 11.22 -9.15 -9.51
C MET A 43 10.23 -9.86 -8.59
N THR A 44 10.38 -11.16 -8.47
CA THR A 44 9.63 -11.97 -7.51
C THR A 44 10.33 -11.98 -6.15
N VAL A 45 9.58 -12.31 -5.08
CA VAL A 45 10.13 -12.47 -3.73
C VAL A 45 11.26 -13.50 -3.69
N ALA A 46 11.10 -14.63 -4.40
CA ALA A 46 12.14 -15.66 -4.47
C ALA A 46 13.42 -15.16 -5.15
N GLN A 47 13.29 -14.39 -6.22
CA GLN A 47 14.43 -13.77 -6.90
C GLN A 47 15.13 -12.75 -6.00
N PHE A 48 14.35 -11.90 -5.31
CA PHE A 48 14.91 -10.94 -4.35
C PHE A 48 15.77 -11.62 -3.29
N TYR A 49 15.24 -12.64 -2.60
CA TYR A 49 16.01 -13.34 -1.57
C TYR A 49 17.19 -14.14 -2.12
N GLY A 50 17.08 -14.70 -3.31
CA GLY A 50 18.20 -15.33 -4.01
C GLY A 50 19.33 -14.35 -4.25
N MET A 51 19.02 -13.18 -4.84
CA MET A 51 19.99 -12.12 -5.11
C MET A 51 20.56 -11.53 -3.81
N LEU A 52 19.73 -11.34 -2.80
CA LEU A 52 20.16 -10.81 -1.50
C LEU A 52 21.18 -11.73 -0.82
N SER A 53 21.02 -13.05 -0.92
CA SER A 53 21.93 -14.02 -0.33
C SER A 53 23.32 -14.05 -1.01
N GLU A 54 23.42 -13.61 -2.26
CA GLU A 54 24.64 -13.57 -3.06
C GLU A 54 25.25 -12.16 -3.14
N ALA A 55 24.50 -11.13 -2.72
CA ALA A 55 24.93 -9.75 -2.83
C ALA A 55 26.07 -9.41 -1.87
N ALA A 56 27.10 -8.72 -2.37
CA ALA A 56 28.20 -8.23 -1.56
C ALA A 56 27.78 -6.98 -0.72
N GLU A 57 26.78 -6.24 -1.20
CA GLU A 57 26.22 -5.05 -0.55
C GLU A 57 24.70 -5.16 -0.49
N LEU A 58 24.11 -4.53 0.55
CA LEU A 58 22.64 -4.46 0.66
C LEU A 58 22.02 -3.71 -0.53
N PRO A 59 20.90 -4.19 -1.06
CA PRO A 59 20.18 -3.48 -2.11
C PRO A 59 19.71 -2.10 -1.61
N LYS A 60 19.58 -1.16 -2.54
CA LYS A 60 19.01 0.18 -2.30
C LYS A 60 17.62 0.27 -2.91
N THR A 61 16.79 1.15 -2.37
CA THR A 61 15.46 1.43 -2.92
C THR A 61 15.34 2.87 -3.36
N ALA A 62 14.45 3.14 -4.33
CA ALA A 62 14.06 4.49 -4.70
C ALA A 62 12.57 4.69 -4.44
N GLN A 63 12.22 5.92 -4.07
CA GLN A 63 10.83 6.34 -3.94
C GLN A 63 10.11 6.28 -5.29
N ILE A 64 8.82 5.99 -5.27
CA ILE A 64 7.95 6.17 -6.44
C ILE A 64 7.88 7.67 -6.73
N THR A 65 8.14 8.06 -7.97
CA THR A 65 8.18 9.46 -8.38
C THR A 65 6.78 10.05 -8.62
N PRO A 66 6.62 11.39 -8.59
CA PRO A 66 5.34 12.01 -8.94
C PRO A 66 4.85 11.62 -10.34
N LEU A 67 5.75 11.53 -11.31
CA LEU A 67 5.40 11.15 -12.68
C LEU A 67 4.83 9.72 -12.76
N GLU A 68 5.43 8.75 -12.05
CA GLU A 68 4.92 7.38 -11.98
C GLU A 68 3.52 7.32 -11.36
N PHE A 69 3.24 8.15 -10.34
CA PHE A 69 1.90 8.30 -9.80
C PHE A 69 0.92 8.93 -10.80
N GLU A 70 1.31 10.02 -11.48
CA GLU A 70 0.48 10.68 -12.48
C GLU A 70 0.08 9.72 -13.62
N GLU A 71 1.03 8.92 -14.10
CA GLU A 71 0.79 7.91 -15.14
C GLU A 71 -0.24 6.85 -14.68
N ARG A 72 -0.26 6.50 -13.38
CA ARG A 72 -1.25 5.57 -12.81
C ARG A 72 -2.60 6.24 -12.56
N PHE A 73 -2.63 7.52 -12.16
CA PHE A 73 -3.89 8.22 -11.86
C PHE A 73 -4.67 8.59 -13.12
N ARG A 74 -3.96 9.02 -14.16
CA ARG A 74 -4.57 9.60 -15.37
C ARG A 74 -5.65 8.73 -16.00
N PRO A 75 -5.44 7.43 -16.28
CA PRO A 75 -6.47 6.60 -16.91
C PRO A 75 -7.76 6.51 -16.10
N HIS A 76 -7.65 6.44 -14.77
CA HIS A 76 -8.82 6.36 -13.88
C HIS A 76 -9.59 7.68 -13.85
N ILE A 77 -8.87 8.80 -13.75
CA ILE A 77 -9.51 10.13 -13.74
C ILE A 77 -10.21 10.39 -15.06
N GLU A 78 -9.61 10.03 -16.21
CA GLU A 78 -10.21 10.12 -17.53
C GLU A 78 -11.44 9.21 -17.69
N ALA A 79 -11.43 8.03 -17.05
CA ALA A 79 -12.58 7.13 -16.98
C ALA A 79 -13.71 7.64 -16.05
N GLY A 80 -13.47 8.69 -15.29
CA GLY A 80 -14.46 9.29 -14.38
C GLY A 80 -14.42 8.71 -12.97
N ASP A 81 -13.39 7.93 -12.61
CA ASP A 81 -13.23 7.32 -11.29
C ASP A 81 -12.52 8.23 -10.30
N ASP A 82 -12.79 8.07 -9.01
CA ASP A 82 -12.06 8.70 -7.92
C ASP A 82 -11.02 7.73 -7.36
N ILE A 83 -9.92 8.28 -6.83
CA ILE A 83 -8.78 7.47 -6.37
C ILE A 83 -8.53 7.73 -4.88
N VAL A 84 -8.28 6.65 -4.13
CA VAL A 84 -7.70 6.69 -2.78
C VAL A 84 -6.34 6.00 -2.82
N VAL A 85 -5.30 6.75 -2.46
CA VAL A 85 -3.92 6.27 -2.43
C VAL A 85 -3.50 6.02 -1.00
N LEU A 86 -3.05 4.81 -0.72
CA LEU A 86 -2.58 4.35 0.57
C LEU A 86 -1.10 3.94 0.47
N PRO A 87 -0.16 4.89 0.43
CA PRO A 87 1.26 4.57 0.37
C PRO A 87 1.80 4.16 1.74
N LEU A 88 3.00 3.59 1.78
CA LEU A 88 3.71 3.39 3.03
C LEU A 88 3.90 4.70 3.78
N SER A 89 4.17 4.58 5.10
CA SER A 89 4.33 5.73 6.02
C SER A 89 5.28 6.80 5.48
N LYS A 90 4.86 8.07 5.59
CA LYS A 90 5.70 9.23 5.25
C LYS A 90 6.97 9.34 6.12
N GLU A 91 6.95 8.73 7.31
CA GLU A 91 8.12 8.70 8.19
C GLU A 91 9.22 7.73 7.68
N LEU A 92 8.85 6.79 6.80
CA LEU A 92 9.75 5.80 6.23
C LEU A 92 10.20 6.15 4.81
N SER A 93 9.38 6.88 4.05
CA SER A 93 9.66 7.19 2.65
C SER A 93 9.01 8.49 2.19
N GLY A 94 9.68 9.18 1.27
CA GLY A 94 9.11 10.33 0.56
C GLY A 94 8.03 9.97 -0.48
N THR A 95 7.72 8.69 -0.67
CA THR A 95 6.68 8.22 -1.60
C THR A 95 5.32 8.88 -1.32
N TYR A 96 4.94 9.05 -0.05
CA TYR A 96 3.74 9.81 0.31
C TYR A 96 3.74 11.25 -0.25
N GLY A 97 4.84 11.97 -0.04
CA GLY A 97 4.96 13.36 -0.54
C GLY A 97 4.88 13.44 -2.06
N ASN A 98 5.47 12.47 -2.75
CA ASN A 98 5.42 12.35 -4.21
C ASN A 98 3.99 12.05 -4.70
N ALA A 99 3.24 11.19 -4.01
CA ALA A 99 1.83 10.92 -4.32
C ALA A 99 0.96 12.17 -4.14
N VAL A 100 1.20 12.96 -3.07
CA VAL A 100 0.51 14.25 -2.84
C VAL A 100 0.83 15.25 -3.95
N ALA A 101 2.09 15.35 -4.37
CA ALA A 101 2.50 16.22 -5.47
C ALA A 101 1.83 15.84 -6.80
N ALA A 102 1.75 14.54 -7.08
CA ALA A 102 1.04 14.02 -8.25
C ALA A 102 -0.46 14.29 -8.19
N ALA A 103 -1.10 14.07 -7.03
CA ALA A 103 -2.53 14.32 -6.84
C ALA A 103 -2.93 15.77 -7.11
N ALA A 104 -2.05 16.73 -6.81
CA ALA A 104 -2.27 18.16 -7.07
C ALA A 104 -2.36 18.53 -8.57
N GLN A 105 -1.98 17.63 -9.48
CA GLN A 105 -2.12 17.83 -10.92
C GLN A 105 -3.53 17.48 -11.46
N PHE A 106 -4.40 16.94 -10.61
CA PHE A 106 -5.75 16.51 -10.97
C PHE A 106 -6.81 17.40 -10.29
N PRO A 107 -8.07 17.38 -10.75
CA PRO A 107 -9.11 18.17 -10.12
C PRO A 107 -9.27 17.86 -8.63
N GLU A 108 -9.49 18.89 -7.84
CA GLU A 108 -9.59 18.77 -6.38
C GLU A 108 -10.58 17.68 -5.95
N GLY A 109 -10.14 16.85 -5.00
CA GLY A 109 -10.97 15.78 -4.42
C GLY A 109 -11.07 14.51 -5.26
N ARG A 110 -10.52 14.47 -6.50
CA ARG A 110 -10.54 13.28 -7.35
C ARG A 110 -9.48 12.25 -6.93
N VAL A 111 -8.36 12.72 -6.40
CA VAL A 111 -7.30 11.87 -5.86
C VAL A 111 -7.07 12.23 -4.40
N ARG A 112 -7.22 11.27 -3.51
CA ARG A 112 -7.04 11.42 -2.07
C ARG A 112 -5.89 10.56 -1.60
N VAL A 113 -4.88 11.19 -0.99
CA VAL A 113 -3.69 10.49 -0.49
C VAL A 113 -3.72 10.51 1.02
N VAL A 114 -3.66 9.34 1.64
CA VAL A 114 -3.68 9.17 3.10
C VAL A 114 -2.31 8.72 3.59
N ASP A 115 -1.73 9.43 4.57
CA ASP A 115 -0.56 8.94 5.29
C ASP A 115 -0.97 7.76 6.17
N THR A 116 -0.66 6.55 5.73
CA THR A 116 -1.08 5.32 6.42
C THR A 116 -0.35 5.11 7.75
N ARG A 117 0.84 5.70 7.93
CA ARG A 117 1.76 5.43 9.05
C ARG A 117 2.07 3.94 9.23
N GLN A 118 1.89 3.18 8.18
CA GLN A 118 2.06 1.74 8.16
C GLN A 118 3.03 1.30 7.08
N VAL A 119 3.46 0.05 7.18
CA VAL A 119 4.26 -0.68 6.20
C VAL A 119 3.92 -2.16 6.33
N THR A 120 4.21 -2.98 5.34
CA THR A 120 4.02 -4.43 5.33
C THR A 120 2.59 -4.84 5.70
N PHE A 121 2.43 -5.73 6.65
CA PHE A 121 1.15 -6.27 7.07
C PHE A 121 0.15 -5.20 7.57
N GLY A 122 0.62 -4.17 8.29
CA GLY A 122 -0.23 -3.07 8.73
C GLY A 122 -0.82 -2.28 7.56
N LEU A 123 -0.01 -2.04 6.52
CA LEU A 123 -0.47 -1.41 5.29
C LEU A 123 -1.44 -2.32 4.53
N ALA A 124 -1.15 -3.62 4.43
CA ALA A 124 -2.06 -4.59 3.80
C ALA A 124 -3.45 -4.60 4.44
N LEU A 125 -3.52 -4.54 5.78
CA LEU A 125 -4.81 -4.49 6.51
C LEU A 125 -5.59 -3.22 6.18
N MET A 126 -4.94 -2.06 6.13
CA MET A 126 -5.61 -0.81 5.74
C MET A 126 -6.13 -0.88 4.30
N VAL A 127 -5.35 -1.45 3.38
CA VAL A 127 -5.78 -1.63 1.98
C VAL A 127 -6.98 -2.58 1.89
N GLN A 128 -7.00 -3.67 2.66
CA GLN A 128 -8.12 -4.61 2.72
C GLN A 128 -9.39 -3.93 3.23
N GLU A 129 -9.29 -3.13 4.29
CA GLU A 129 -10.42 -2.39 4.84
C GLU A 129 -10.95 -1.33 3.85
N ALA A 130 -10.05 -0.57 3.21
CA ALA A 130 -10.43 0.39 2.17
C ALA A 130 -11.16 -0.29 1.00
N ALA A 131 -10.67 -1.46 0.56
CA ALA A 131 -11.32 -2.25 -0.48
C ALA A 131 -12.70 -2.75 -0.05
N ALA A 132 -12.85 -3.21 1.20
CA ALA A 132 -14.13 -3.66 1.74
C ALA A 132 -15.15 -2.50 1.81
N MET A 133 -14.74 -1.32 2.26
CA MET A 133 -15.58 -0.12 2.28
C MET A 133 -16.02 0.29 0.87
N ARG A 134 -15.10 0.31 -0.10
CA ARG A 134 -15.43 0.55 -1.52
C ARG A 134 -16.47 -0.46 -2.03
N ASP A 135 -16.28 -1.73 -1.74
CA ASP A 135 -17.18 -2.81 -2.21
C ASP A 135 -18.55 -2.73 -1.54
N ALA A 136 -18.63 -2.14 -0.35
CA ALA A 136 -19.87 -1.78 0.34
C ALA A 136 -20.52 -0.48 -0.20
N GLY A 137 -19.90 0.17 -1.20
CA GLY A 137 -20.47 1.36 -1.86
C GLY A 137 -20.05 2.70 -1.24
N ALA A 138 -19.03 2.73 -0.38
CA ALA A 138 -18.50 3.97 0.14
C ALA A 138 -17.82 4.80 -0.96
N ASP A 139 -17.98 6.12 -0.93
CA ASP A 139 -17.27 7.05 -1.79
C ASP A 139 -15.80 7.25 -1.35
N ALA A 140 -14.98 7.80 -2.24
CA ALA A 140 -13.56 8.01 -1.98
C ALA A 140 -13.30 8.92 -0.76
N ALA A 141 -14.18 9.90 -0.50
CA ALA A 141 -14.04 10.79 0.65
C ALA A 141 -14.29 10.05 1.97
N SER A 142 -15.26 9.15 2.00
CA SER A 142 -15.58 8.34 3.16
C SER A 142 -14.49 7.30 3.44
N VAL A 143 -13.98 6.64 2.38
CA VAL A 143 -12.85 5.71 2.50
C VAL A 143 -11.62 6.44 3.05
N ALA A 144 -11.24 7.57 2.45
CA ALA A 144 -10.06 8.33 2.88
C ALA A 144 -10.17 8.76 4.36
N ARG A 145 -11.30 9.33 4.77
CA ARG A 145 -11.53 9.72 6.19
C ARG A 145 -11.42 8.53 7.15
N ALA A 146 -11.95 7.37 6.78
CA ALA A 146 -11.84 6.17 7.61
C ALA A 146 -10.38 5.72 7.74
N MET A 147 -9.62 5.75 6.64
CA MET A 147 -8.19 5.39 6.66
C MET A 147 -7.36 6.41 7.46
N GLU A 148 -7.67 7.70 7.37
CA GLU A 148 -7.05 8.74 8.23
C GLU A 148 -7.33 8.50 9.71
N ALA A 149 -8.57 8.14 10.06
CA ALA A 149 -8.92 7.80 11.44
C ALA A 149 -8.15 6.56 11.93
N LEU A 150 -8.06 5.50 11.11
CA LEU A 150 -7.29 4.30 11.42
C LEU A 150 -5.80 4.61 11.61
N SER A 151 -5.20 5.41 10.75
CA SER A 151 -3.78 5.79 10.84
C SER A 151 -3.48 6.67 12.07
N GLY A 152 -4.47 7.42 12.56
CA GLY A 152 -4.37 8.27 13.75
C GLY A 152 -4.44 7.51 15.06
N LEU A 153 -4.94 6.28 15.05
CA LEU A 153 -4.99 5.44 16.23
C LEU A 153 -3.56 5.02 16.61
N ARG A 154 -3.09 5.48 17.74
CA ARG A 154 -1.73 5.15 18.23
C ARG A 154 -1.61 3.65 18.38
N GLY A 155 -0.59 3.07 17.75
CA GLY A 155 -0.30 1.64 17.84
C GLY A 155 -0.26 1.18 19.29
N GLY A 156 -1.10 0.23 19.62
CA GLY A 156 -1.26 -0.36 20.95
C GLY A 156 -2.69 -0.80 21.22
N GLU A 157 -3.68 0.05 20.99
CA GLU A 157 -5.07 -0.29 21.37
C GLU A 157 -5.95 -0.79 20.21
N VAL A 158 -5.61 -0.48 18.95
CA VAL A 158 -6.46 -0.83 17.82
C VAL A 158 -5.84 -1.90 16.91
N HIS A 159 -4.53 -1.98 16.82
CA HIS A 159 -3.91 -3.09 16.09
C HIS A 159 -4.30 -4.46 16.66
N SER A 160 -4.45 -4.57 17.98
CA SER A 160 -4.89 -5.82 18.61
C SER A 160 -6.35 -6.15 18.28
N SER A 161 -7.26 -5.20 18.27
CA SER A 161 -8.69 -5.50 18.07
C SER A 161 -9.06 -5.71 16.61
N VAL A 162 -8.47 -4.98 15.66
CA VAL A 162 -8.71 -5.20 14.22
C VAL A 162 -8.03 -6.47 13.75
N ILE A 163 -6.81 -6.74 14.19
CA ILE A 163 -6.11 -7.99 13.89
C ILE A 163 -6.82 -9.18 14.53
N LEU A 164 -7.23 -9.09 15.80
CA LEU A 164 -7.90 -10.19 16.51
C LEU A 164 -9.32 -10.45 16.02
N SER A 165 -10.00 -9.50 15.41
CA SER A 165 -11.33 -9.72 14.84
C SER A 165 -11.30 -10.33 13.43
N SER A 166 -10.19 -10.19 12.70
CA SER A 166 -10.07 -10.62 11.30
C SER A 166 -9.15 -11.82 11.09
N VAL A 167 -8.32 -12.19 12.06
CA VAL A 167 -7.37 -13.30 11.95
C VAL A 167 -7.63 -14.32 13.06
N ASP A 168 -7.89 -15.57 12.68
CA ASP A 168 -8.09 -16.63 13.64
C ASP A 168 -6.80 -16.98 14.42
N GLU A 169 -6.95 -17.51 15.65
CA GLU A 169 -5.85 -17.88 16.54
C GLU A 169 -4.84 -18.88 15.92
N ASN A 170 -5.30 -19.72 14.99
CA ASN A 170 -4.44 -20.69 14.31
C ASN A 170 -3.51 -20.02 13.31
N THR A 171 -3.95 -18.92 12.68
CA THR A 171 -3.13 -18.11 11.78
C THR A 171 -2.00 -17.41 12.54
N PHE A 172 -2.26 -16.89 13.75
CA PHE A 172 -1.22 -16.32 14.61
C PHE A 172 -0.16 -17.36 15.00
N LYS A 173 -0.59 -18.55 15.40
CA LYS A 173 0.33 -19.64 15.75
C LYS A 173 1.21 -20.08 14.57
N LYS A 174 0.67 -20.10 13.34
CA LYS A 174 1.43 -20.41 12.12
C LYS A 174 2.47 -19.36 11.77
N LEU A 175 2.23 -18.11 12.13
CA LEU A 175 3.15 -16.99 11.89
C LEU A 175 4.23 -16.86 13.00
N GLY A 176 4.24 -17.73 14.01
CA GLY A 176 5.20 -17.69 15.12
C GLY A 176 5.04 -16.48 16.03
N MET A 177 3.89 -15.79 15.97
CA MET A 177 3.59 -14.62 16.80
C MET A 177 2.96 -15.06 18.12
N HIS A 178 3.56 -14.64 19.23
CA HIS A 178 2.97 -14.80 20.56
C HIS A 178 2.18 -13.56 20.93
N VAL A 179 0.88 -13.71 21.13
CA VAL A 179 0.04 -12.67 21.72
C VAL A 179 0.12 -12.81 23.23
N THR A 180 0.74 -11.86 23.89
CA THR A 180 0.64 -11.69 25.35
C THR A 180 -0.51 -10.70 25.62
N TYR A 181 -1.50 -11.16 26.37
CA TYR A 181 -2.61 -10.34 26.88
C TYR A 181 -2.14 -9.47 28.04
#